data_09301696d73255e69c3fb45730ec5725
#
_entry.id   09301696d73255e69c3fb45730ec5725
#
_cell.length_a   1.000
_cell.length_b   1.000
_cell.length_c   1.000
_cell.angle_alpha   90.00
_cell.angle_beta   90.00
_cell.angle_gamma   90.00
#
_symmetry.space_group_name_H-M   'P 1'
#
loop_
_entity.id
_entity.type
_entity.pdbx_description
1 polymer ?
#
loop_
_entity_poly.entity_id
_entity_poly.type
_entity_poly.pdbx_seq_one_letter_code
_entity_poly.pdbx_strand_id
1 'polypeptide(L)'
;MIVCAYNEGKSIGALLENLMEQRAPVEVTDREIVVVASGCTDHTVDVVRGKMEADKKIKLIVEGQRSGKAQALNKAFDVASGDYVVLVPADVFPAEDALFNLLVPFEDSRVSAVSGRPMQNPEKVPRGFSGYLANMTYRLWARLMMRLNDRGEMAHCSGEFMAFRSDVKTALPHECAADDSYIAIVARRRGHVRFAPEAVCYNLMPSNVADYINQRRRWLFGHFQTKKMTGEYPTVLDTVVLSRPGVALRVLAEEISEKPKAVGYLAAAMLVEGIIYSLSMLDRLLNRSYGIWPVIRSTKAS
;
A
#
# COMPACT_ATOMS: atom_id res chain seq x y z
N MET A 1 10.88 -10.35 -3.45
CA MET A 1 9.88 -9.63 -2.61
C MET A 1 10.61 -8.72 -1.63
N ILE A 2 10.07 -7.55 -1.30
CA ILE A 2 10.68 -6.58 -0.36
C ILE A 2 9.71 -6.31 0.79
N VAL A 3 10.19 -6.43 2.03
CA VAL A 3 9.46 -6.21 3.26
C VAL A 3 10.17 -5.14 4.09
N CYS A 4 9.53 -3.96 4.27
CA CYS A 4 10.02 -2.93 5.19
C CYS A 4 9.35 -3.12 6.55
N ALA A 5 10.14 -3.22 7.62
CA ALA A 5 9.67 -3.48 8.97
C ALA A 5 10.16 -2.42 9.97
N TYR A 6 9.26 -2.01 10.88
CA TYR A 6 9.58 -1.19 12.04
C TYR A 6 8.77 -1.69 13.24
N ASN A 7 9.43 -2.38 14.16
CA ASN A 7 8.79 -2.98 15.36
C ASN A 7 7.61 -3.89 15.02
N GLU A 8 7.89 -4.94 14.24
CA GLU A 8 6.94 -5.96 13.78
C GLU A 8 7.29 -7.37 14.27
N GLY A 9 7.98 -7.49 15.39
CA GLY A 9 8.44 -8.77 15.93
C GLY A 9 7.32 -9.81 16.13
N LYS A 10 6.07 -9.35 16.34
CA LYS A 10 4.89 -10.23 16.49
C LYS A 10 4.34 -10.75 15.17
N SER A 11 4.48 -10.01 14.07
CA SER A 11 3.87 -10.32 12.77
C SER A 11 4.85 -10.85 11.75
N ILE A 12 6.12 -10.39 11.77
CA ILE A 12 7.09 -10.62 10.71
C ILE A 12 7.39 -12.10 10.47
N GLY A 13 7.44 -12.93 11.52
CA GLY A 13 7.71 -14.37 11.38
C GLY A 13 6.64 -15.09 10.57
N ALA A 14 5.38 -14.88 10.93
CA ALA A 14 4.22 -15.43 10.22
C ALA A 14 4.09 -14.88 8.79
N LEU A 15 4.41 -13.59 8.58
CA LEU A 15 4.43 -13.03 7.23
C LEU A 15 5.48 -13.71 6.36
N LEU A 16 6.71 -13.91 6.85
CA LEU A 16 7.76 -14.56 6.07
C LEU A 16 7.38 -15.99 5.68
N GLU A 17 6.76 -16.75 6.60
CA GLU A 17 6.19 -18.08 6.29
C GLU A 17 5.12 -17.98 5.20
N ASN A 18 4.14 -17.08 5.36
CA ASN A 18 3.11 -16.86 4.35
C ASN A 18 3.71 -16.53 2.97
N LEU A 19 4.73 -15.65 2.91
CA LEU A 19 5.37 -15.28 1.64
C LEU A 19 6.16 -16.44 0.99
N MET A 20 6.75 -17.32 1.80
CA MET A 20 7.44 -18.50 1.31
C MET A 20 6.48 -19.54 0.73
N GLU A 21 5.28 -19.67 1.28
CA GLU A 21 4.23 -20.59 0.87
C GLU A 21 3.43 -20.11 -0.35
N GLN A 22 3.50 -18.81 -0.69
CA GLN A 22 2.76 -18.25 -1.84
C GLN A 22 3.06 -19.00 -3.13
N ARG A 23 2.02 -19.39 -3.86
CA ARG A 23 2.15 -19.90 -5.23
C ARG A 23 2.54 -18.76 -6.17
N ALA A 24 3.36 -19.06 -7.15
CA ALA A 24 3.75 -18.14 -8.22
C ALA A 24 3.48 -18.79 -9.60
N PRO A 25 3.36 -18.00 -10.69
CA PRO A 25 3.32 -18.53 -12.05
C PRO A 25 4.54 -19.41 -12.36
N VAL A 26 4.39 -20.37 -13.29
CA VAL A 26 5.43 -21.36 -13.61
C VAL A 26 6.70 -20.74 -14.18
N GLU A 27 6.59 -19.58 -14.77
CA GLU A 27 7.71 -18.78 -15.31
C GLU A 27 8.60 -18.18 -14.22
N VAL A 28 8.10 -18.11 -12.99
CA VAL A 28 8.86 -17.63 -11.82
C VAL A 28 9.68 -18.80 -11.26
N THR A 29 10.91 -18.90 -11.71
CA THR A 29 11.82 -20.02 -11.38
C THR A 29 12.48 -19.90 -10.02
N ASP A 30 12.63 -18.67 -9.50
CA ASP A 30 13.23 -18.43 -8.19
C ASP A 30 12.64 -17.17 -7.53
N ARG A 31 12.83 -17.06 -6.20
CA ARG A 31 12.37 -15.91 -5.42
C ARG A 31 13.30 -15.63 -4.24
N GLU A 32 13.43 -14.38 -3.92
CA GLU A 32 14.13 -13.90 -2.72
C GLU A 32 13.22 -12.96 -1.91
N ILE A 33 13.46 -12.89 -0.61
CA ILE A 33 12.79 -11.94 0.29
C ILE A 33 13.86 -11.04 0.91
N VAL A 34 13.82 -9.76 0.60
CA VAL A 34 14.69 -8.74 1.20
C VAL A 34 13.91 -8.02 2.30
N VAL A 35 14.30 -8.23 3.54
CA VAL A 35 13.72 -7.55 4.70
C VAL A 35 14.60 -6.37 5.08
N VAL A 36 14.01 -5.18 5.22
CA VAL A 36 14.69 -4.00 5.76
C VAL A 36 14.10 -3.68 7.13
N ALA A 37 14.84 -3.99 8.19
CA ALA A 37 14.48 -3.66 9.57
C ALA A 37 15.04 -2.27 9.91
N SER A 38 14.17 -1.24 9.86
CA SER A 38 14.57 0.16 9.96
C SER A 38 14.37 0.71 11.36
N GLY A 39 15.46 0.76 12.16
CA GLY A 39 15.46 1.31 13.51
C GLY A 39 14.60 0.53 14.52
N CYS A 40 14.48 -0.80 14.33
CA CYS A 40 13.70 -1.65 15.23
C CYS A 40 14.34 -1.69 16.64
N THR A 41 13.49 -1.61 17.66
CA THR A 41 13.87 -1.67 19.09
C THR A 41 13.28 -2.88 19.80
N ASP A 42 12.47 -3.68 19.10
CA ASP A 42 11.91 -4.93 19.56
C ASP A 42 12.69 -6.13 18.97
N HIS A 43 12.13 -7.33 19.10
CA HIS A 43 12.75 -8.57 18.63
C HIS A 43 12.58 -8.84 17.11
N THR A 44 12.14 -7.86 16.30
CA THR A 44 11.96 -8.01 14.85
C THR A 44 13.20 -8.57 14.16
N VAL A 45 14.39 -8.00 14.48
CA VAL A 45 15.66 -8.42 13.86
C VAL A 45 16.00 -9.86 14.18
N ASP A 46 15.78 -10.29 15.42
CA ASP A 46 16.10 -11.65 15.86
C ASP A 46 15.19 -12.70 15.23
N VAL A 47 13.88 -12.37 15.11
CA VAL A 47 12.93 -13.22 14.37
C VAL A 47 13.36 -13.42 12.93
N VAL A 48 13.74 -12.33 12.21
CA VAL A 48 14.17 -12.43 10.81
C VAL A 48 15.49 -13.22 10.70
N ARG A 49 16.45 -13.04 11.60
CA ARG A 49 17.70 -13.83 11.63
C ARG A 49 17.43 -15.32 11.76
N GLY A 50 16.54 -15.71 12.67
CA GLY A 50 16.13 -17.11 12.81
C GLY A 50 15.52 -17.69 11.53
N LYS A 51 14.73 -16.90 10.79
CA LYS A 51 14.19 -17.32 9.47
C LYS A 51 15.27 -17.43 8.39
N MET A 52 16.28 -16.54 8.38
CA MET A 52 17.42 -16.60 7.44
C MET A 52 18.29 -17.85 7.65
N GLU A 53 18.39 -18.35 8.86
CA GLU A 53 19.11 -19.60 9.15
C GLU A 53 18.40 -20.78 8.50
N ALA A 54 17.06 -20.79 8.54
CA ALA A 54 16.22 -21.84 7.96
C ALA A 54 16.11 -21.74 6.42
N ASP A 55 16.11 -20.50 5.87
CA ASP A 55 15.98 -20.27 4.43
C ASP A 55 16.94 -19.16 3.95
N LYS A 56 17.90 -19.55 3.10
CA LYS A 56 18.91 -18.63 2.54
C LYS A 56 18.38 -17.66 1.49
N LYS A 57 17.14 -17.81 1.07
CA LYS A 57 16.45 -16.87 0.17
C LYS A 57 16.00 -15.60 0.89
N ILE A 58 16.01 -15.58 2.22
CA ILE A 58 15.73 -14.40 3.03
C ILE A 58 17.03 -13.63 3.24
N LYS A 59 17.01 -12.34 2.91
CA LYS A 59 18.10 -11.39 3.14
C LYS A 59 17.65 -10.34 4.14
N LEU A 60 18.52 -9.90 5.04
CA LEU A 60 18.21 -8.89 6.05
C LEU A 60 19.15 -7.69 5.93
N ILE A 61 18.58 -6.51 5.84
CA ILE A 61 19.26 -5.22 5.99
C ILE A 61 18.80 -4.62 7.32
N VAL A 62 19.75 -4.28 8.20
CA VAL A 62 19.45 -3.65 9.49
C VAL A 62 19.89 -2.20 9.44
N GLU A 63 18.99 -1.28 9.69
CA GLU A 63 19.28 0.14 9.85
C GLU A 63 19.31 0.48 11.35
N GLY A 64 20.37 1.12 11.82
CA GLY A 64 20.51 1.51 13.23
C GLY A 64 19.52 2.59 13.67
N GLN A 65 19.00 3.38 12.71
CA GLN A 65 18.02 4.42 12.95
C GLN A 65 16.89 4.33 11.90
N ARG A 66 15.70 4.77 12.29
CA ARG A 66 14.55 4.82 11.40
C ARG A 66 14.72 5.91 10.34
N SER A 67 14.93 5.51 9.10
CA SER A 67 15.19 6.42 7.95
C SER A 67 13.94 6.74 7.12
N GLY A 68 12.82 6.07 7.39
CA GLY A 68 11.58 6.15 6.61
C GLY A 68 11.49 5.10 5.50
N LYS A 69 10.25 4.80 5.06
CA LYS A 69 9.98 3.71 4.12
C LYS A 69 10.67 3.90 2.76
N ALA A 70 10.71 5.13 2.24
CA ALA A 70 11.36 5.42 0.96
C ALA A 70 12.87 5.08 0.99
N GLN A 71 13.57 5.41 2.09
CA GLN A 71 14.99 5.10 2.23
C GLN A 71 15.23 3.60 2.43
N ALA A 72 14.38 2.94 3.21
CA ALA A 72 14.41 1.49 3.36
C ALA A 72 14.21 0.78 2.00
N LEU A 73 13.26 1.25 1.18
CA LEU A 73 13.05 0.73 -0.17
C LEU A 73 14.26 0.97 -1.08
N ASN A 74 14.88 2.15 -1.06
CA ASN A 74 16.09 2.42 -1.86
C ASN A 74 17.18 1.39 -1.56
N LYS A 75 17.47 1.12 -0.28
CA LYS A 75 18.46 0.09 0.11
C LYS A 75 18.06 -1.32 -0.35
N ALA A 76 16.76 -1.64 -0.29
CA ALA A 76 16.29 -2.92 -0.79
C ALA A 76 16.42 -3.02 -2.31
N PHE A 77 16.18 -1.94 -3.06
CA PHE A 77 16.33 -1.91 -4.52
C PHE A 77 17.78 -2.16 -4.98
N ASP A 78 18.76 -1.69 -4.21
CA ASP A 78 20.19 -1.93 -4.49
C ASP A 78 20.59 -3.41 -4.37
N VAL A 79 19.88 -4.17 -3.52
CA VAL A 79 20.16 -5.58 -3.22
C VAL A 79 19.27 -6.55 -4.01
N ALA A 80 18.07 -6.10 -4.38
CA ALA A 80 17.09 -6.95 -5.07
C ALA A 80 17.51 -7.22 -6.52
N SER A 81 17.62 -8.50 -6.89
CA SER A 81 18.13 -8.99 -8.18
C SER A 81 17.05 -9.55 -9.11
N GLY A 82 15.83 -9.82 -8.61
CA GLY A 82 14.75 -10.41 -9.40
C GLY A 82 14.22 -9.50 -10.51
N ASP A 83 13.65 -10.10 -11.57
CA ASP A 83 13.03 -9.40 -12.69
C ASP A 83 11.76 -8.64 -12.30
N TYR A 84 11.09 -9.11 -11.26
CA TYR A 84 9.92 -8.46 -10.65
C TYR A 84 10.21 -8.10 -9.20
N VAL A 85 9.81 -6.92 -8.81
CA VAL A 85 9.83 -6.45 -7.42
C VAL A 85 8.41 -6.47 -6.87
N VAL A 86 8.20 -7.19 -5.78
CA VAL A 86 6.92 -7.22 -5.06
C VAL A 86 7.11 -6.53 -3.72
N LEU A 87 6.29 -5.51 -3.45
CA LEU A 87 6.30 -4.78 -2.17
C LEU A 87 5.18 -5.31 -1.27
N VAL A 88 5.55 -5.66 -0.04
CA VAL A 88 4.62 -6.10 1.02
C VAL A 88 5.07 -5.49 2.35
N PRO A 89 4.28 -4.63 3.00
CA PRO A 89 4.56 -4.17 4.37
C PRO A 89 4.55 -5.34 5.38
N ALA A 90 5.30 -5.19 6.47
CA ALA A 90 5.47 -6.25 7.47
C ALA A 90 4.21 -6.58 8.30
N ASP A 91 3.14 -5.79 8.14
CA ASP A 91 1.83 -5.94 8.80
C ASP A 91 0.70 -6.30 7.82
N VAL A 92 1.04 -6.71 6.59
CA VAL A 92 0.09 -7.10 5.53
C VAL A 92 0.26 -8.56 5.18
N PHE A 93 -0.84 -9.31 5.11
CA PHE A 93 -0.84 -10.74 4.84
C PHE A 93 -1.54 -11.04 3.50
N PRO A 94 -0.80 -11.45 2.45
CA PRO A 94 -1.38 -11.93 1.21
C PRO A 94 -2.26 -13.17 1.42
N ALA A 95 -3.39 -13.26 0.71
CA ALA A 95 -4.21 -14.46 0.63
C ALA A 95 -3.47 -15.59 -0.11
N GLU A 96 -3.98 -16.81 -0.08
CA GLU A 96 -3.30 -18.03 -0.56
C GLU A 96 -2.73 -17.93 -1.99
N ASP A 97 -3.50 -17.44 -2.96
CA ASP A 97 -3.08 -17.27 -4.36
C ASP A 97 -2.75 -15.81 -4.73
N ALA A 98 -2.53 -14.95 -3.74
CA ALA A 98 -2.39 -13.53 -4.00
C ALA A 98 -1.18 -13.19 -4.88
N LEU A 99 -0.03 -13.82 -4.64
CA LEU A 99 1.18 -13.58 -5.42
C LEU A 99 1.00 -14.08 -6.87
N PHE A 100 0.38 -15.23 -7.07
CA PHE A 100 0.06 -15.75 -8.40
C PHE A 100 -0.79 -14.73 -9.17
N ASN A 101 -1.91 -14.32 -8.58
CA ASN A 101 -2.83 -13.36 -9.19
C ASN A 101 -2.20 -11.97 -9.43
N LEU A 102 -1.23 -11.57 -8.59
CA LEU A 102 -0.50 -10.30 -8.76
C LEU A 102 0.47 -10.36 -9.95
N LEU A 103 1.04 -11.53 -10.24
CA LEU A 103 2.07 -11.67 -11.27
C LEU A 103 1.52 -12.05 -12.65
N VAL A 104 0.36 -12.74 -12.74
CA VAL A 104 -0.27 -13.12 -14.02
C VAL A 104 -0.40 -11.94 -15.02
N PRO A 105 -0.78 -10.72 -14.63
CA PRO A 105 -0.88 -9.62 -15.61
C PRO A 105 0.42 -9.27 -16.33
N PHE A 106 1.60 -9.69 -15.82
CA PHE A 106 2.89 -9.47 -16.49
C PHE A 106 3.15 -10.38 -17.69
N GLU A 107 2.29 -11.36 -17.97
CA GLU A 107 2.28 -12.10 -19.24
C GLU A 107 2.13 -11.14 -20.43
N ASP A 108 1.42 -10.01 -20.26
CA ASP A 108 1.48 -8.89 -21.17
C ASP A 108 2.77 -8.09 -20.93
N SER A 109 3.71 -8.15 -21.86
CA SER A 109 5.00 -7.46 -21.78
C SER A 109 4.89 -5.94 -21.63
N ARG A 110 3.74 -5.36 -22.00
CA ARG A 110 3.46 -3.92 -21.86
C ARG A 110 3.10 -3.53 -20.42
N VAL A 111 2.80 -4.50 -19.55
CA VAL A 111 2.49 -4.20 -18.15
C VAL A 111 3.78 -3.94 -17.39
N SER A 112 3.88 -2.78 -16.77
CA SER A 112 5.04 -2.32 -15.99
C SER A 112 4.85 -2.41 -14.49
N ALA A 113 3.60 -2.28 -13.99
CA ALA A 113 3.26 -2.47 -12.59
C ALA A 113 1.83 -3.02 -12.43
N VAL A 114 1.61 -3.72 -11.32
CA VAL A 114 0.34 -4.31 -10.94
C VAL A 114 0.04 -3.98 -9.48
N SER A 115 -1.17 -3.49 -9.22
CA SER A 115 -1.71 -3.30 -7.87
C SER A 115 -2.53 -4.50 -7.46
N GLY A 116 -2.27 -5.06 -6.30
CA GLY A 116 -3.17 -5.98 -5.62
C GLY A 116 -4.35 -5.25 -4.97
N ARG A 117 -5.22 -6.01 -4.32
CA ARG A 117 -6.44 -5.57 -3.66
C ARG A 117 -6.31 -5.67 -2.14
N PRO A 118 -6.05 -4.55 -1.43
CA PRO A 118 -6.08 -4.55 0.01
C PRO A 118 -7.51 -4.68 0.53
N MET A 119 -7.67 -5.42 1.61
CA MET A 119 -8.91 -5.59 2.34
C MET A 119 -8.66 -5.50 3.85
N GLN A 120 -9.65 -5.03 4.59
CA GLN A 120 -9.66 -5.16 6.04
C GLN A 120 -9.67 -6.64 6.42
N ASN A 121 -8.82 -7.04 7.36
CA ASN A 121 -8.84 -8.40 7.90
C ASN A 121 -10.24 -8.71 8.46
N PRO A 122 -10.94 -9.74 7.95
CA PRO A 122 -12.33 -10.02 8.29
C PRO A 122 -12.51 -10.45 9.76
N GLU A 123 -11.48 -11.02 10.37
CA GLU A 123 -11.50 -11.45 11.78
C GLU A 123 -11.35 -10.29 12.77
N LYS A 124 -10.78 -9.16 12.30
CA LYS A 124 -10.43 -7.99 13.13
C LYS A 124 -11.10 -6.70 12.67
N VAL A 125 -12.33 -6.79 12.17
CA VAL A 125 -13.10 -5.61 11.73
C VAL A 125 -13.52 -4.79 12.96
N PRO A 126 -13.17 -3.49 13.06
CA PRO A 126 -13.65 -2.63 14.13
C PRO A 126 -15.18 -2.52 14.11
N ARG A 127 -15.80 -2.34 15.27
CA ARG A 127 -17.26 -2.20 15.38
C ARG A 127 -17.73 -0.78 15.07
N GLY A 128 -19.01 -0.63 14.71
CA GLY A 128 -19.67 0.66 14.52
C GLY A 128 -19.09 1.50 13.38
N PHE A 129 -19.00 2.81 13.60
CA PHE A 129 -18.58 3.76 12.57
C PHE A 129 -17.13 3.57 12.10
N SER A 130 -16.20 3.22 13.01
CA SER A 130 -14.81 2.93 12.63
C SER A 130 -14.71 1.73 11.69
N GLY A 131 -15.47 0.66 11.94
CA GLY A 131 -15.53 -0.49 11.03
C GLY A 131 -16.17 -0.15 9.68
N TYR A 132 -17.16 0.75 9.67
CA TYR A 132 -17.71 1.27 8.43
C TYR A 132 -16.63 2.03 7.63
N LEU A 133 -15.91 2.98 8.26
CA LEU A 133 -14.83 3.75 7.62
C LEU A 133 -13.75 2.84 7.02
N ALA A 134 -13.28 1.85 7.80
CA ALA A 134 -12.28 0.89 7.38
C ALA A 134 -12.68 0.16 6.09
N ASN A 135 -13.88 -0.44 6.09
CA ASN A 135 -14.37 -1.20 4.94
C ASN A 135 -14.78 -0.31 3.77
N MET A 136 -15.37 0.86 4.02
CA MET A 136 -15.77 1.81 2.98
C MET A 136 -14.56 2.28 2.16
N THR A 137 -13.46 2.63 2.84
CA THR A 137 -12.25 3.09 2.18
C THR A 137 -11.76 2.11 1.12
N TYR A 138 -11.65 0.81 1.48
CA TYR A 138 -11.21 -0.22 0.54
C TYR A 138 -12.23 -0.53 -0.55
N ARG A 139 -13.54 -0.50 -0.24
CA ARG A 139 -14.58 -0.73 -1.26
C ARG A 139 -14.59 0.38 -2.32
N LEU A 140 -14.59 1.64 -1.88
CA LEU A 140 -14.57 2.78 -2.80
C LEU A 140 -13.28 2.79 -3.64
N TRP A 141 -12.14 2.50 -3.00
CA TRP A 141 -10.86 2.38 -3.69
C TRP A 141 -10.89 1.27 -4.74
N ALA A 142 -11.33 0.06 -4.39
CA ALA A 142 -11.37 -1.06 -5.33
C ALA A 142 -12.29 -0.80 -6.52
N ARG A 143 -13.47 -0.21 -6.31
CA ARG A 143 -14.38 0.19 -7.39
C ARG A 143 -13.75 1.21 -8.33
N LEU A 144 -13.04 2.19 -7.76
CA LEU A 144 -12.32 3.17 -8.56
C LEU A 144 -11.23 2.48 -9.39
N MET A 145 -10.43 1.61 -8.78
CA MET A 145 -9.34 0.90 -9.47
C MET A 145 -9.86 0.03 -10.62
N MET A 146 -10.94 -0.72 -10.43
CA MET A 146 -11.58 -1.50 -11.51
C MET A 146 -11.94 -0.61 -12.69
N ARG A 147 -12.63 0.53 -12.45
CA ARG A 147 -13.04 1.45 -13.51
C ARG A 147 -11.89 2.08 -14.27
N LEU A 148 -10.80 2.43 -13.56
CA LEU A 148 -9.62 3.01 -14.17
C LEU A 148 -8.80 1.95 -14.91
N ASN A 149 -8.76 0.72 -14.40
CA ASN A 149 -8.11 -0.41 -15.05
C ASN A 149 -8.74 -0.74 -16.41
N ASP A 150 -10.08 -0.81 -16.47
CA ASP A 150 -10.82 -1.07 -17.70
C ASP A 150 -10.57 -0.02 -18.79
N ARG A 151 -10.20 1.20 -18.39
CA ARG A 151 -9.89 2.31 -19.28
C ARG A 151 -8.39 2.47 -19.58
N GLY A 152 -7.51 1.68 -18.94
CA GLY A 152 -6.07 1.88 -19.03
C GLY A 152 -5.57 3.20 -18.43
N GLU A 153 -6.31 3.76 -17.47
CA GLU A 153 -6.06 5.10 -16.91
C GLU A 153 -5.42 5.07 -15.51
N MET A 154 -4.94 3.91 -15.07
CA MET A 154 -4.32 3.78 -13.75
C MET A 154 -2.97 4.50 -13.66
N ALA A 155 -2.77 5.26 -12.59
CA ALA A 155 -1.50 5.87 -12.19
C ALA A 155 -1.35 5.79 -10.65
N HIS A 156 -1.77 4.68 -10.06
CA HIS A 156 -1.64 4.37 -8.65
C HIS A 156 -1.65 2.85 -8.45
N CYS A 157 -0.85 2.40 -7.51
CA CYS A 157 -0.89 1.05 -6.94
C CYS A 157 -1.07 1.16 -5.43
N SER A 158 -1.65 0.14 -4.81
CA SER A 158 -1.71 0.09 -3.35
C SER A 158 -0.38 -0.31 -2.76
N GLY A 159 0.15 0.49 -1.85
CA GLY A 159 1.39 0.22 -1.13
C GLY A 159 1.32 -0.96 -0.14
N GLU A 160 0.14 -1.54 0.04
CA GLU A 160 -0.08 -2.77 0.80
C GLU A 160 0.32 -4.03 0.02
N PHE A 161 0.10 -4.03 -1.30
CA PHE A 161 0.48 -5.17 -2.13
C PHE A 161 0.58 -4.75 -3.59
N MET A 162 1.79 -4.64 -4.11
CA MET A 162 2.04 -4.27 -5.50
C MET A 162 3.26 -4.97 -6.06
N ALA A 163 3.29 -5.14 -7.39
CA ALA A 163 4.44 -5.62 -8.11
C ALA A 163 4.80 -4.69 -9.27
N PHE A 164 6.07 -4.64 -9.66
CA PHE A 164 6.54 -3.93 -10.85
C PHE A 164 7.80 -4.58 -11.43
N ARG A 165 8.05 -4.35 -12.72
CA ARG A 165 9.27 -4.83 -13.38
C ARG A 165 10.50 -4.16 -12.78
N SER A 166 11.60 -4.88 -12.71
CA SER A 166 12.84 -4.39 -12.07
C SER A 166 13.39 -3.13 -12.72
N ASP A 167 13.16 -2.91 -14.00
CA ASP A 167 13.57 -1.70 -14.72
C ASP A 167 12.80 -0.44 -14.28
N VAL A 168 11.65 -0.60 -13.60
CA VAL A 168 10.91 0.50 -12.96
C VAL A 168 11.59 0.99 -11.69
N LYS A 169 12.52 0.19 -11.10
CA LYS A 169 13.26 0.63 -9.89
C LYS A 169 13.84 2.04 -10.12
N THR A 170 13.60 2.92 -9.18
CA THR A 170 14.07 4.30 -9.21
C THR A 170 14.38 4.76 -7.80
N ALA A 171 15.37 5.64 -7.64
CA ALA A 171 15.64 6.25 -6.34
C ALA A 171 14.44 7.08 -5.89
N LEU A 172 13.87 6.70 -4.76
CA LEU A 172 12.78 7.44 -4.14
C LEU A 172 13.35 8.67 -3.42
N PRO A 173 12.72 9.86 -3.57
CA PRO A 173 13.11 11.04 -2.81
C PRO A 173 13.05 10.79 -1.30
N HIS A 174 13.98 11.38 -0.54
CA HIS A 174 14.09 11.16 0.91
C HIS A 174 12.77 11.38 1.67
N GLU A 175 12.02 12.42 1.31
CA GLU A 175 10.79 12.79 1.97
C GLU A 175 9.53 12.17 1.33
N CYS A 176 9.68 11.19 0.43
CA CYS A 176 8.53 10.59 -0.25
C CYS A 176 7.59 9.91 0.74
N ALA A 177 6.39 10.48 0.90
CA ALA A 177 5.38 9.98 1.83
C ALA A 177 4.45 8.94 1.19
N ALA A 178 4.37 8.90 -0.14
CA ALA A 178 3.56 7.95 -0.92
C ALA A 178 4.44 7.29 -1.99
N ASP A 179 5.29 6.36 -1.53
CA ASP A 179 6.21 5.59 -2.36
C ASP A 179 5.49 4.79 -3.46
N ASP A 180 4.35 4.21 -3.14
CA ASP A 180 3.48 3.46 -4.02
C ASP A 180 2.96 4.30 -5.21
N SER A 181 2.46 5.48 -4.91
CA SER A 181 1.98 6.42 -5.92
C SER A 181 3.12 6.94 -6.81
N TYR A 182 4.29 7.21 -6.21
CA TYR A 182 5.47 7.63 -6.95
C TYR A 182 5.93 6.54 -7.92
N ILE A 183 6.09 5.31 -7.44
CA ILE A 183 6.49 4.15 -8.25
C ILE A 183 5.47 3.89 -9.36
N ALA A 184 4.16 3.94 -9.05
CA ALA A 184 3.12 3.71 -10.05
C ALA A 184 3.13 4.74 -11.19
N ILE A 185 3.42 6.02 -10.90
CA ILE A 185 3.56 7.05 -11.93
C ILE A 185 4.81 6.81 -12.79
N VAL A 186 5.94 6.43 -12.17
CA VAL A 186 7.16 6.06 -12.92
C VAL A 186 6.89 4.84 -13.80
N ALA A 187 6.22 3.82 -13.27
CA ALA A 187 5.82 2.62 -14.02
C ALA A 187 4.94 2.97 -15.23
N ARG A 188 3.93 3.83 -15.03
CA ARG A 188 3.03 4.27 -16.11
C ARG A 188 3.75 4.92 -17.27
N ARG A 189 4.87 5.59 -17.05
CA ARG A 189 5.69 6.19 -18.13
C ARG A 189 6.45 5.16 -18.96
N ARG A 190 6.56 3.92 -18.44
CA ARG A 190 7.25 2.80 -19.11
C ARG A 190 6.29 1.77 -19.71
N GLY A 191 5.05 1.73 -19.22
CA GLY A 191 4.05 0.77 -19.69
C GLY A 191 2.71 0.94 -19.00
N HIS A 192 1.92 -0.13 -19.00
CA HIS A 192 0.60 -0.13 -18.38
C HIS A 192 0.70 -0.44 -16.87
N VAL A 193 -0.05 0.30 -16.07
CA VAL A 193 -0.34 -0.05 -14.69
C VAL A 193 -1.68 -0.79 -14.66
N ARG A 194 -1.74 -1.95 -14.00
CA ARG A 194 -2.92 -2.81 -13.91
C ARG A 194 -3.40 -2.98 -12.49
N PHE A 195 -4.66 -3.33 -12.34
CA PHE A 195 -5.27 -3.77 -11.08
C PHE A 195 -5.62 -5.24 -11.19
N ALA A 196 -5.15 -6.04 -10.22
CA ALA A 196 -5.45 -7.46 -10.08
C ALA A 196 -6.43 -7.65 -8.90
N PRO A 197 -7.75 -7.65 -9.12
CA PRO A 197 -8.74 -7.69 -8.05
C PRO A 197 -8.71 -9.00 -7.23
N GLU A 198 -8.18 -10.09 -7.82
CA GLU A 198 -8.03 -11.39 -7.15
C GLU A 198 -6.71 -11.50 -6.36
N ALA A 199 -5.77 -10.57 -6.55
CA ALA A 199 -4.55 -10.48 -5.74
C ALA A 199 -4.85 -9.83 -4.38
N VAL A 200 -5.59 -10.54 -3.53
CA VAL A 200 -6.09 -10.03 -2.25
C VAL A 200 -5.02 -10.05 -1.17
N CYS A 201 -4.93 -9.01 -0.39
CA CYS A 201 -4.15 -8.98 0.84
C CYS A 201 -4.96 -8.38 2.00
N TYR A 202 -4.64 -8.81 3.21
CA TYR A 202 -5.33 -8.40 4.43
C TYR A 202 -4.43 -7.55 5.31
N ASN A 203 -4.95 -6.44 5.80
CA ASN A 203 -4.29 -5.60 6.79
C ASN A 203 -5.26 -5.12 7.86
N LEU A 204 -4.76 -4.37 8.83
CA LEU A 204 -5.55 -3.77 9.90
C LEU A 204 -5.71 -2.28 9.63
N MET A 205 -6.94 -1.84 9.41
CA MET A 205 -7.28 -0.42 9.41
C MET A 205 -7.46 0.10 10.84
N PRO A 206 -7.29 1.42 11.06
CA PRO A 206 -7.47 2.01 12.37
C PRO A 206 -8.81 1.65 13.03
N SER A 207 -8.74 1.28 14.30
CA SER A 207 -9.92 0.86 15.07
C SER A 207 -10.70 2.04 15.67
N ASN A 208 -10.18 3.26 15.55
CA ASN A 208 -10.83 4.48 16.03
C ASN A 208 -10.69 5.63 15.02
N VAL A 209 -11.60 6.60 15.11
CA VAL A 209 -11.70 7.73 14.16
C VAL A 209 -10.46 8.63 14.18
N ALA A 210 -9.83 8.84 15.36
CA ALA A 210 -8.65 9.70 15.47
C ALA A 210 -7.45 9.13 14.71
N ASP A 211 -7.18 7.82 14.86
CA ASP A 211 -6.14 7.12 14.11
C ASP A 211 -6.47 7.06 12.61
N TYR A 212 -7.75 6.90 12.25
CA TYR A 212 -8.19 6.97 10.85
C TYR A 212 -7.88 8.34 10.24
N ILE A 213 -8.21 9.44 10.94
CA ILE A 213 -7.89 10.80 10.49
C ILE A 213 -6.38 10.96 10.30
N ASN A 214 -5.56 10.51 11.26
CA ASN A 214 -4.11 10.63 11.17
C ASN A 214 -3.53 9.83 9.99
N GLN A 215 -4.02 8.62 9.73
CA GLN A 215 -3.59 7.81 8.60
C GLN A 215 -3.99 8.44 7.26
N ARG A 216 -5.26 8.82 7.11
CA ARG A 216 -5.79 9.42 5.88
C ARG A 216 -5.16 10.78 5.58
N ARG A 217 -4.92 11.62 6.60
CA ARG A 217 -4.23 12.90 6.48
C ARG A 217 -2.84 12.74 5.86
N ARG A 218 -2.08 11.74 6.29
CA ARG A 218 -0.78 11.41 5.72
C ARG A 218 -0.90 10.93 4.26
N TRP A 219 -1.86 10.06 3.95
CA TRP A 219 -2.09 9.58 2.58
C TRP A 219 -2.39 10.76 1.65
N LEU A 220 -3.35 11.60 2.03
CA LEU A 220 -3.72 12.78 1.24
C LEU A 220 -2.54 13.74 1.04
N PHE A 221 -1.75 13.99 2.08
CA PHE A 221 -0.51 14.77 1.97
C PHE A 221 0.44 14.16 0.93
N GLY A 222 0.68 12.85 1.00
CA GLY A 222 1.53 12.12 0.07
C GLY A 222 1.05 12.20 -1.38
N HIS A 223 -0.24 12.10 -1.63
CA HIS A 223 -0.81 12.22 -2.97
C HIS A 223 -0.54 13.62 -3.60
N PHE A 224 -0.69 14.67 -2.83
CA PHE A 224 -0.34 16.01 -3.29
C PHE A 224 1.17 16.22 -3.44
N GLN A 225 1.96 15.63 -2.53
CA GLN A 225 3.42 15.66 -2.63
C GLN A 225 3.90 14.94 -3.90
N THR A 226 3.30 13.81 -4.26
CA THR A 226 3.61 13.07 -5.48
C THR A 226 3.41 13.93 -6.72
N LYS A 227 2.34 14.74 -6.79
CA LYS A 227 2.16 15.73 -7.88
C LYS A 227 3.32 16.70 -7.96
N LYS A 228 3.81 17.22 -6.84
CA LYS A 228 4.96 18.14 -6.79
C LYS A 228 6.24 17.47 -7.30
N MET A 229 6.45 16.19 -6.96
CA MET A 229 7.66 15.43 -7.30
C MET A 229 7.65 14.93 -8.74
N THR A 230 6.48 14.51 -9.26
CA THR A 230 6.39 13.81 -10.55
C THR A 230 5.75 14.65 -11.67
N GLY A 231 5.07 15.74 -11.33
CA GLY A 231 4.25 16.51 -12.27
C GLY A 231 2.84 15.95 -12.47
N GLU A 232 2.50 14.76 -11.92
CA GLU A 232 1.24 14.05 -12.12
C GLU A 232 0.54 13.72 -10.79
N TYR A 233 -0.79 13.75 -10.78
CA TYR A 233 -1.56 13.22 -9.65
C TYR A 233 -1.70 11.70 -9.74
N PRO A 234 -1.56 10.96 -8.61
CA PRO A 234 -1.98 9.57 -8.57
C PRO A 234 -3.50 9.46 -8.79
N THR A 235 -3.96 8.39 -9.41
CA THR A 235 -5.38 8.17 -9.68
C THR A 235 -6.07 7.50 -8.49
N VAL A 236 -6.24 8.24 -7.42
CA VAL A 236 -6.95 7.85 -6.19
C VAL A 236 -8.21 8.70 -6.02
N LEU A 237 -9.13 8.29 -5.16
CA LEU A 237 -10.41 8.99 -4.98
C LEU A 237 -10.21 10.46 -4.64
N ASP A 238 -9.24 10.77 -3.78
CA ASP A 238 -8.90 12.13 -3.33
C ASP A 238 -8.57 13.09 -4.48
N THR A 239 -7.92 12.60 -5.53
CA THR A 239 -7.50 13.39 -6.69
C THR A 239 -8.49 13.29 -7.84
N VAL A 240 -9.17 12.15 -7.98
CA VAL A 240 -10.20 11.91 -9.00
C VAL A 240 -11.46 12.75 -8.73
N VAL A 241 -11.82 12.97 -7.47
CA VAL A 241 -12.92 13.91 -7.11
C VAL A 241 -12.68 15.30 -7.72
N LEU A 242 -11.45 15.78 -7.73
CA LEU A 242 -11.10 17.10 -8.25
C LEU A 242 -10.96 17.12 -9.78
N SER A 243 -10.39 16.05 -10.36
CA SER A 243 -10.05 15.99 -11.80
C SER A 243 -11.16 15.36 -12.64
N ARG A 244 -11.98 14.48 -12.09
CA ARG A 244 -13.02 13.68 -12.77
C ARG A 244 -14.24 13.46 -11.89
N PRO A 245 -14.96 14.52 -11.47
CA PRO A 245 -16.04 14.41 -10.48
C PRO A 245 -17.13 13.41 -10.88
N GLY A 246 -17.43 13.24 -12.18
CA GLY A 246 -18.39 12.27 -12.65
C GLY A 246 -18.03 10.80 -12.36
N VAL A 247 -16.72 10.46 -12.33
CA VAL A 247 -16.26 9.12 -11.94
C VAL A 247 -16.44 8.91 -10.44
N ALA A 248 -16.04 9.92 -9.65
CA ALA A 248 -16.19 9.86 -8.20
C ALA A 248 -17.66 9.74 -7.77
N LEU A 249 -18.57 10.51 -8.40
CA LEU A 249 -20.00 10.45 -8.13
C LEU A 249 -20.59 9.07 -8.44
N ARG A 250 -20.15 8.42 -9.53
CA ARG A 250 -20.61 7.04 -9.85
C ARG A 250 -20.15 6.04 -8.80
N VAL A 251 -18.90 6.11 -8.35
CA VAL A 251 -18.38 5.23 -7.28
C VAL A 251 -19.18 5.41 -5.98
N LEU A 252 -19.52 6.65 -5.63
CA LEU A 252 -20.36 6.94 -4.45
C LEU A 252 -21.81 6.47 -4.63
N ALA A 253 -22.39 6.65 -5.82
CA ALA A 253 -23.74 6.19 -6.12
C ALA A 253 -23.88 4.66 -6.00
N GLU A 254 -22.86 3.92 -6.42
CA GLU A 254 -22.82 2.46 -6.25
C GLU A 254 -22.73 2.05 -4.77
N GLU A 255 -21.93 2.75 -3.96
CA GLU A 255 -21.90 2.49 -2.51
C GLU A 255 -23.27 2.70 -1.86
N ILE A 256 -23.97 3.77 -2.24
CA ILE A 256 -25.33 4.07 -1.75
C ILE A 256 -26.32 3.00 -2.22
N SER A 257 -26.26 2.60 -3.49
CA SER A 257 -27.17 1.59 -4.07
C SER A 257 -27.03 0.22 -3.41
N GLU A 258 -25.78 -0.22 -3.16
CA GLU A 258 -25.53 -1.51 -2.51
C GLU A 258 -25.78 -1.50 -1.00
N LYS A 259 -25.62 -0.34 -0.36
CA LYS A 259 -25.74 -0.19 1.10
C LYS A 259 -26.62 0.99 1.50
N PRO A 260 -27.90 1.00 1.12
CA PRO A 260 -28.78 2.15 1.37
C PRO A 260 -28.95 2.46 2.87
N LYS A 261 -28.89 1.43 3.73
CA LYS A 261 -28.95 1.62 5.20
C LYS A 261 -27.73 2.31 5.80
N ALA A 262 -26.63 2.41 5.06
CA ALA A 262 -25.39 3.04 5.50
C ALA A 262 -25.26 4.51 5.07
N VAL A 263 -26.29 5.12 4.48
CA VAL A 263 -26.24 6.53 4.00
C VAL A 263 -25.87 7.50 5.12
N GLY A 264 -26.38 7.31 6.35
CA GLY A 264 -25.99 8.12 7.50
C GLY A 264 -24.49 8.02 7.84
N TYR A 265 -23.93 6.82 7.75
CA TYR A 265 -22.50 6.62 7.93
C TYR A 265 -21.67 7.23 6.80
N LEU A 266 -22.15 7.16 5.56
CA LEU A 266 -21.50 7.80 4.42
C LEU A 266 -21.48 9.33 4.59
N ALA A 267 -22.57 9.96 5.01
CA ALA A 267 -22.63 11.39 5.29
C ALA A 267 -21.63 11.79 6.39
N ALA A 268 -21.58 11.02 7.49
CA ALA A 268 -20.59 11.24 8.56
C ALA A 268 -19.16 11.05 8.06
N ALA A 269 -18.91 10.05 7.20
CA ALA A 269 -17.60 9.82 6.60
C ALA A 269 -17.16 11.01 5.72
N MET A 270 -18.07 11.60 4.94
CA MET A 270 -17.77 12.80 4.13
C MET A 270 -17.38 14.00 4.99
N LEU A 271 -18.00 14.18 6.18
CA LEU A 271 -17.59 15.22 7.13
C LEU A 271 -16.18 14.95 7.67
N VAL A 272 -15.87 13.70 8.01
CA VAL A 272 -14.53 13.30 8.45
C VAL A 272 -13.50 13.55 7.35
N GLU A 273 -13.80 13.22 6.10
CA GLU A 273 -12.90 13.49 4.97
C GLU A 273 -12.71 15.02 4.77
N GLY A 274 -13.73 15.84 4.96
CA GLY A 274 -13.61 17.30 4.95
C GLY A 274 -12.62 17.82 6.00
N ILE A 275 -12.65 17.27 7.21
CA ILE A 275 -11.67 17.55 8.27
C ILE A 275 -10.26 17.13 7.84
N ILE A 276 -10.12 15.93 7.28
CA ILE A 276 -8.84 15.39 6.79
C ILE A 276 -8.23 16.30 5.72
N TYR A 277 -9.04 16.77 4.75
CA TYR A 277 -8.60 17.72 3.73
C TYR A 277 -8.08 19.01 4.34
N SER A 278 -8.82 19.58 5.29
CA SER A 278 -8.44 20.83 5.98
C SER A 278 -7.13 20.67 6.75
N LEU A 279 -6.97 19.57 7.49
CA LEU A 279 -5.76 19.25 8.23
C LEU A 279 -4.56 18.97 7.31
N SER A 280 -4.76 18.28 6.21
CA SER A 280 -3.69 18.01 5.23
C SER A 280 -3.24 19.29 4.53
N MET A 281 -4.18 20.21 4.22
CA MET A 281 -3.84 21.52 3.67
C MET A 281 -3.01 22.34 4.66
N LEU A 282 -3.39 22.35 5.94
CA LEU A 282 -2.62 23.01 7.00
C LEU A 282 -1.21 22.42 7.12
N ASP A 283 -1.03 21.11 7.02
CA ASP A 283 0.30 20.47 7.03
C ASP A 283 1.18 20.97 5.89
N ARG A 284 0.60 21.14 4.72
CA ARG A 284 1.33 21.67 3.56
C ARG A 284 1.73 23.13 3.75
N LEU A 285 0.84 23.97 4.30
CA LEU A 285 1.15 25.36 4.62
C LEU A 285 2.25 25.48 5.68
N LEU A 286 2.26 24.54 6.65
CA LEU A 286 3.27 24.49 7.72
C LEU A 286 4.54 23.74 7.32
N ASN A 287 4.68 23.35 6.04
CA ASN A 287 5.82 22.59 5.53
C ASN A 287 6.17 21.34 6.37
N ARG A 288 5.16 20.63 6.88
CA ARG A 288 5.39 19.37 7.59
C ARG A 288 5.99 18.31 6.67
N SER A 289 6.80 17.40 7.23
CA SER A 289 7.33 16.25 6.51
C SER A 289 6.70 14.96 7.03
N TYR A 290 6.45 14.02 6.11
CA TYR A 290 6.00 12.67 6.39
C TYR A 290 6.95 11.60 5.81
N GLY A 291 8.21 11.95 5.56
CA GLY A 291 9.23 10.99 5.14
C GLY A 291 9.41 9.85 6.17
N ILE A 292 9.29 10.16 7.46
CA ILE A 292 9.17 9.17 8.54
C ILE A 292 7.73 9.17 9.05
N TRP A 293 7.03 8.06 8.87
CA TRP A 293 5.62 7.96 9.20
C TRP A 293 5.36 7.90 10.71
N PRO A 294 4.39 8.65 11.24
CA PRO A 294 3.94 8.43 12.62
C PRO A 294 3.36 7.01 12.76
N VAL A 295 3.60 6.40 13.90
CA VAL A 295 3.08 5.06 14.20
C VAL A 295 1.59 5.17 14.54
N ILE A 296 0.76 4.44 13.81
CA ILE A 296 -0.67 4.28 14.13
C ILE A 296 -0.81 3.05 15.04
N ARG A 297 -1.02 3.29 16.33
CA ARG A 297 -0.99 2.21 17.33
C ARG A 297 -2.09 1.18 17.14
N SER A 298 -3.27 1.59 16.72
CA SER A 298 -4.43 0.70 16.56
C SER A 298 -4.33 -0.23 15.33
N THR A 299 -3.33 -0.05 14.46
CA THR A 299 -3.07 -0.96 13.33
C THR A 299 -1.96 -1.98 13.61
N LYS A 300 -1.30 -1.90 14.77
CA LYS A 300 -0.28 -2.87 15.17
C LYS A 300 -0.92 -4.14 15.71
N ALA A 301 -0.34 -5.30 15.39
CA ALA A 301 -0.76 -6.56 16.01
C ALA A 301 -0.56 -6.48 17.53
N SER A 302 -1.65 -6.64 18.28
CA SER A 302 -1.66 -6.67 19.74
C SER A 302 -1.05 -7.97 20.29
#